data_451b9f9cb0bf76e716388e63fe9752b7
#
_entry.id   451b9f9cb0bf76e716388e63fe9752b7
#
_cell.length_a   1.000
_cell.length_b   1.000
_cell.length_c   1.000
_cell.angle_alpha   90.00
_cell.angle_beta   90.00
_cell.angle_gamma   90.00
#
_symmetry.space_group_name_H-M   'P 1'
#
loop_
_entity.id
_entity.type
_entity.pdbx_description
1 polymer ?
#
loop_
_entity_poly.entity_id
_entity_poly.type
_entity_poly.pdbx_seq_one_letter_code
_entity_poly.pdbx_strand_id
1 'polypeptide(L)'
;DTLFIESIGRPDLGQDSRENAPILFNTLHEKILTLPENTKVLPAHYSEKIQLEKNIPITSTLKELKENLNILKLNKEQFTDFIIKNTNPKPGNFEAIKKINKGLINTIDIDEIRELEAGPNRCALN
;
A
#
# COMPACT_ATOMS: atom_id res chain seq x y z
N ASP A 1 4.97 1.99 0.08
CA ASP A 1 3.67 1.72 0.72
C ASP A 1 3.52 0.20 0.91
N THR A 2 3.65 -0.25 2.16
CA THR A 2 3.65 -1.69 2.46
C THR A 2 2.42 -2.10 3.27
N LEU A 3 2.07 -1.31 4.29
CA LEU A 3 0.93 -1.54 5.17
C LEU A 3 0.13 -0.26 5.35
N PHE A 4 -1.19 -0.38 5.20
CA PHE A 4 -2.17 0.67 5.47
C PHE A 4 -3.07 0.26 6.63
N ILE A 5 -3.98 1.14 7.05
CA ILE A 5 -4.91 0.80 8.15
C ILE A 5 -6.10 -0.04 7.70
N GLU A 6 -6.41 -0.08 6.40
CA GLU A 6 -7.53 -0.84 5.84
C GLU A 6 -7.07 -1.97 4.90
N SER A 7 -5.78 -1.99 4.51
CA SER A 7 -5.27 -2.91 3.49
C SER A 7 -3.74 -2.99 3.51
N ILE A 8 -3.18 -3.62 2.51
CA ILE A 8 -1.74 -3.69 2.25
C ILE A 8 -1.40 -3.05 0.91
N GLY A 9 -0.12 -2.77 0.71
CA GLY A 9 0.39 -2.25 -0.54
C GLY A 9 0.30 -3.24 -1.71
N ARG A 10 0.42 -2.72 -2.92
CA ARG A 10 0.34 -3.49 -4.17
C ARG A 10 1.71 -4.03 -4.58
N PRO A 11 1.90 -5.34 -4.69
CA PRO A 11 3.18 -5.91 -5.13
C PRO A 11 3.35 -5.92 -6.66
N ASP A 12 2.31 -5.63 -7.45
CA ASP A 12 2.29 -5.73 -8.91
C ASP A 12 2.83 -4.50 -9.64
N LEU A 13 3.07 -3.38 -8.94
CA LEU A 13 3.45 -2.12 -9.57
C LEU A 13 4.84 -2.15 -10.24
N GLY A 14 5.73 -3.02 -9.82
CA GLY A 14 7.07 -3.15 -10.39
C GLY A 14 7.25 -4.32 -11.34
N GLN A 15 6.66 -5.46 -11.01
CA GLN A 15 6.83 -6.76 -11.67
C GLN A 15 5.54 -7.58 -11.58
N ASP A 16 5.62 -8.89 -11.86
CA ASP A 16 4.49 -9.80 -11.73
C ASP A 16 4.09 -9.96 -10.24
N SER A 17 2.79 -9.93 -9.98
CA SER A 17 2.21 -10.20 -8.65
C SER A 17 2.63 -11.57 -8.11
N ARG A 18 2.81 -12.58 -8.97
CA ARG A 18 3.20 -13.93 -8.56
C ARG A 18 4.60 -13.97 -7.95
N GLU A 19 5.52 -13.15 -8.48
CA GLU A 19 6.88 -13.07 -7.98
C GLU A 19 6.95 -12.21 -6.70
N ASN A 20 6.21 -11.12 -6.66
CA ASN A 20 6.33 -10.13 -5.60
C ASN A 20 5.41 -10.38 -4.40
N ALA A 21 4.29 -11.08 -4.54
CA ALA A 21 3.40 -11.37 -3.41
C ALA A 21 4.08 -12.18 -2.30
N PRO A 22 4.87 -13.25 -2.59
CA PRO A 22 5.64 -13.95 -1.57
C PRO A 22 6.69 -13.08 -0.87
N ILE A 23 7.27 -12.11 -1.58
CA ILE A 23 8.27 -11.17 -1.03
C ILE A 23 7.57 -10.18 -0.10
N LEU A 24 6.41 -9.67 -0.49
CA LEU A 24 5.59 -8.80 0.34
C LEU A 24 5.13 -9.53 1.61
N PHE A 25 4.69 -10.79 1.49
CA PHE A 25 4.35 -11.62 2.64
C PHE A 25 5.51 -11.71 3.64
N ASN A 26 6.70 -12.06 3.17
CA ASN A 26 7.89 -12.14 4.04
C ASN A 26 8.20 -10.78 4.67
N THR A 27 8.11 -9.68 3.91
CA THR A 27 8.35 -8.33 4.44
C THR A 27 7.36 -7.98 5.54
N LEU A 28 6.08 -8.30 5.37
CA LEU A 28 5.06 -8.09 6.39
C LEU A 28 5.34 -8.94 7.63
N HIS A 29 5.49 -10.26 7.48
CA HIS A 29 5.55 -11.18 8.60
C HIS A 29 6.90 -11.21 9.31
N GLU A 30 8.02 -11.04 8.60
CA GLU A 30 9.36 -11.14 9.17
C GLU A 30 9.91 -9.80 9.65
N LYS A 31 9.37 -8.67 9.15
CA LYS A 31 9.88 -7.32 9.50
C LYS A 31 8.86 -6.44 10.17
N ILE A 32 7.66 -6.29 9.57
CA ILE A 32 6.69 -5.31 10.05
C ILE A 32 5.92 -5.84 11.26
N LEU A 33 5.36 -7.06 11.15
CA LEU A 33 4.52 -7.64 12.20
C LEU A 33 5.32 -8.16 13.40
N THR A 34 6.65 -8.15 13.33
CA THR A 34 7.55 -8.44 14.46
C THR A 34 7.82 -7.22 15.35
N LEU A 35 7.48 -6.02 14.90
CA LEU A 35 7.58 -4.82 15.71
C LEU A 35 6.62 -4.87 16.92
N PRO A 36 6.88 -4.08 17.98
CA PRO A 36 5.99 -4.02 19.15
C PRO A 36 4.54 -3.75 18.77
N GLU A 37 3.61 -4.40 19.44
CA GLU A 37 2.18 -4.32 19.12
C GLU A 37 1.59 -2.90 19.21
N ASN A 38 2.18 -2.05 20.05
CA ASN A 38 1.79 -0.64 20.18
C ASN A 38 2.42 0.28 19.12
N THR A 39 3.19 -0.26 18.17
CA THR A 39 3.72 0.52 17.04
C THR A 39 2.58 1.13 16.25
N LYS A 40 2.63 2.44 16.06
CA LYS A 40 1.61 3.17 15.29
C LYS A 40 1.94 3.14 13.81
N VAL A 41 0.93 2.83 13.01
CA VAL A 41 0.97 2.89 11.55
C VAL A 41 0.20 4.13 11.11
N LEU A 42 0.88 5.02 10.38
CA LEU A 42 0.28 6.19 9.74
C LEU A 42 0.21 5.87 8.24
N PRO A 43 -0.98 5.77 7.64
CA PRO A 43 -1.12 5.41 6.24
C PRO A 43 -0.80 6.61 5.34
N ALA A 44 -0.14 6.36 4.21
CA ALA A 44 -0.01 7.36 3.16
C ALA A 44 -1.33 7.55 2.40
N HIS A 45 -2.17 6.51 2.35
CA HIS A 45 -3.48 6.51 1.69
C HIS A 45 -4.53 5.87 2.59
N TYR A 46 -5.76 6.33 2.47
CA TYR A 46 -6.93 5.82 3.18
C TYR A 46 -8.17 5.96 2.29
N SER A 47 -9.21 5.20 2.59
CA SER A 47 -10.46 5.26 1.84
C SER A 47 -11.38 6.39 2.33
N GLU A 48 -12.38 6.72 1.51
CA GLU A 48 -13.43 7.69 1.87
C GLU A 48 -14.28 7.25 3.07
N LYS A 49 -14.18 5.98 3.48
CA LYS A 49 -14.87 5.46 4.66
C LYS A 49 -14.30 5.97 5.98
N ILE A 50 -13.05 6.42 5.96
CA ILE A 50 -12.38 7.00 7.13
C ILE A 50 -12.93 8.39 7.37
N GLN A 51 -13.55 8.60 8.52
CA GLN A 51 -13.99 9.92 8.96
C GLN A 51 -12.79 10.72 9.44
N LEU A 52 -12.61 11.89 8.84
CA LEU A 52 -11.53 12.80 9.22
C LEU A 52 -11.97 13.68 10.38
N GLU A 53 -11.22 13.65 11.47
CA GLU A 53 -11.41 14.55 12.59
C GLU A 53 -10.28 15.61 12.60
N LYS A 54 -10.67 16.85 12.86
CA LYS A 54 -9.71 17.97 12.85
C LYS A 54 -8.64 17.75 13.92
N ASN A 55 -7.38 17.82 13.52
CA ASN A 55 -6.20 17.68 14.38
C ASN A 55 -6.00 16.26 14.98
N ILE A 56 -6.73 15.26 14.51
CA ILE A 56 -6.50 13.87 14.89
C ILE A 56 -5.86 13.14 13.70
N PRO A 57 -4.64 12.61 13.84
CA PRO A 57 -4.00 11.86 12.77
C PRO A 57 -4.72 10.52 12.55
N ILE A 58 -4.88 10.15 11.29
CA ILE A 58 -5.32 8.81 10.93
C ILE A 58 -4.22 7.83 11.32
N THR A 59 -4.50 6.91 12.22
CA THR A 59 -3.52 5.94 12.71
C THR A 59 -4.21 4.70 13.26
N SER A 60 -3.50 3.59 13.26
CA SER A 60 -3.86 2.38 13.99
C SER A 60 -2.61 1.75 14.59
N THR A 61 -2.76 0.87 15.56
CA THR A 61 -1.66 0.08 16.10
C THR A 61 -1.48 -1.23 15.34
N LEU A 62 -0.27 -1.80 15.38
CA LEU A 62 -0.05 -3.13 14.79
C LEU A 62 -0.94 -4.20 15.41
N LYS A 63 -1.26 -4.10 16.69
CA LYS A 63 -2.20 -5.00 17.36
C LYS A 63 -3.57 -4.96 16.68
N GLU A 64 -4.15 -3.77 16.54
CA GLU A 64 -5.45 -3.57 15.89
C GLU A 64 -5.44 -4.07 14.44
N LEU A 65 -4.35 -3.83 13.70
CA LEU A 65 -4.23 -4.29 12.31
C LEU A 65 -4.15 -5.81 12.22
N LYS A 66 -3.40 -6.48 13.11
CA LYS A 66 -3.37 -7.96 13.21
C LYS A 66 -4.75 -8.54 13.51
N GLU A 67 -5.53 -7.86 14.34
CA GLU A 67 -6.87 -8.30 14.73
C GLU A 67 -7.89 -8.09 13.61
N ASN A 68 -7.81 -6.97 12.89
CA ASN A 68 -8.86 -6.53 11.96
C ASN A 68 -8.59 -6.83 10.48
N LEU A 69 -7.33 -6.91 10.05
CA LEU A 69 -6.99 -7.20 8.66
C LEU A 69 -6.84 -8.70 8.42
N ASN A 70 -7.88 -9.31 7.85
CA ASN A 70 -7.89 -10.74 7.56
C ASN A 70 -6.75 -11.20 6.65
N ILE A 71 -6.29 -10.34 5.75
CA ILE A 71 -5.18 -10.65 4.85
C ILE A 71 -3.87 -10.94 5.61
N LEU A 72 -3.67 -10.35 6.78
CA LEU A 72 -2.49 -10.58 7.62
C LEU A 72 -2.53 -11.93 8.35
N LYS A 73 -3.68 -12.62 8.36
CA LYS A 73 -3.88 -13.93 8.99
C LYS A 73 -3.72 -15.09 8.02
N LEU A 74 -3.62 -14.81 6.74
CA LEU A 74 -3.46 -15.82 5.69
C LEU A 74 -2.06 -16.44 5.76
N ASN A 75 -1.94 -17.71 5.40
CA ASN A 75 -0.64 -18.30 5.13
C ASN A 75 -0.09 -17.79 3.78
N LYS A 76 1.18 -18.06 3.49
CA LYS A 76 1.88 -17.50 2.32
C LYS A 76 1.22 -17.87 0.98
N GLU A 77 0.71 -19.07 0.86
CA GLU A 77 0.03 -19.55 -0.35
C GLU A 77 -1.32 -18.84 -0.53
N GLN A 78 -2.15 -18.84 0.52
CA GLN A 78 -3.44 -18.15 0.54
C GLN A 78 -3.29 -16.64 0.29
N PHE A 79 -2.26 -16.03 0.86
CA PHE A 79 -1.94 -14.61 0.66
C PHE A 79 -1.58 -14.34 -0.81
N THR A 80 -0.73 -15.17 -1.40
CA THR A 80 -0.33 -15.04 -2.80
C THR A 80 -1.53 -15.19 -3.73
N ASP A 81 -2.37 -16.19 -3.51
CA ASP A 81 -3.60 -16.39 -4.28
C ASP A 81 -4.57 -15.23 -4.13
N PHE A 82 -4.72 -14.70 -2.92
CA PHE A 82 -5.55 -13.53 -2.68
C PHE A 82 -5.06 -12.32 -3.49
N ILE A 83 -3.75 -12.04 -3.46
CA ILE A 83 -3.15 -10.95 -4.23
C ILE A 83 -3.44 -11.11 -5.73
N ILE A 84 -3.17 -12.29 -6.29
CA ILE A 84 -3.36 -12.55 -7.72
C ILE A 84 -4.82 -12.33 -8.15
N LYS A 85 -5.76 -12.80 -7.33
CA LYS A 85 -7.21 -12.68 -7.62
C LYS A 85 -7.74 -11.25 -7.48
N ASN A 86 -7.15 -10.43 -6.61
CA ASN A 86 -7.64 -9.09 -6.27
C ASN A 86 -6.75 -7.96 -6.83
N THR A 87 -5.79 -8.28 -7.69
CA THR A 87 -4.99 -7.25 -8.34
C THR A 87 -5.83 -6.48 -9.37
N ASN A 88 -6.07 -5.21 -9.10
CA ASN A 88 -6.75 -4.29 -10.01
C ASN A 88 -5.81 -3.81 -11.13
N PRO A 89 -6.34 -3.29 -12.24
CA PRO A 89 -5.51 -2.63 -13.26
C PRO A 89 -4.57 -1.60 -12.65
N LYS A 90 -3.36 -1.51 -13.19
CA LYS A 90 -2.36 -0.54 -12.73
C LYS A 90 -2.89 0.88 -12.93
N PRO A 91 -2.63 1.82 -11.98
CA PRO A 91 -2.97 3.23 -12.17
C PRO A 91 -2.31 3.78 -13.44
N GLY A 92 -3.00 4.63 -14.19
CA GLY A 92 -2.46 5.19 -15.44
C GLY A 92 -1.15 5.97 -15.23
N ASN A 93 -0.99 6.58 -14.06
CA ASN A 93 0.14 7.45 -13.73
C ASN A 93 1.37 6.71 -13.18
N PHE A 94 1.28 5.41 -12.86
CA PHE A 94 2.33 4.74 -12.08
C PHE A 94 3.70 4.71 -12.79
N GLU A 95 3.74 4.58 -14.12
CA GLU A 95 5.01 4.59 -14.87
C GLU A 95 5.66 5.99 -14.90
N ALA A 96 4.87 7.05 -14.99
CA ALA A 96 5.35 8.43 -14.90
C ALA A 96 5.95 8.71 -13.52
N ILE A 97 5.21 8.40 -12.45
CA ILE A 97 5.66 8.54 -11.06
C ILE A 97 6.96 7.76 -10.83
N LYS A 98 7.04 6.54 -11.31
CA LYS A 98 8.23 5.69 -11.18
C LYS A 98 9.45 6.26 -11.90
N LYS A 99 9.27 6.83 -13.10
CA LYS A 99 10.34 7.47 -13.85
C LYS A 99 10.84 8.75 -13.17
N ILE A 100 9.93 9.57 -12.64
CA ILE A 100 10.24 10.78 -11.87
C ILE A 100 11.03 10.42 -10.62
N ASN A 101 10.53 9.47 -9.82
CA ASN A 101 11.20 9.03 -8.58
C ASN A 101 12.58 8.40 -8.82
N LYS A 102 12.84 7.90 -10.03
CA LYS A 102 14.16 7.42 -10.45
C LYS A 102 15.07 8.52 -11.02
N GLY A 103 14.60 9.75 -11.11
CA GLY A 103 15.34 10.86 -11.73
C GLY A 103 15.52 10.71 -13.25
N LEU A 104 14.69 9.89 -13.92
CA LEU A 104 14.76 9.68 -15.37
C LEU A 104 13.99 10.74 -16.15
N ILE A 105 13.12 11.48 -15.50
CA ILE A 105 12.38 12.61 -16.02
C ILE A 105 12.64 13.78 -15.09
N ASN A 106 13.25 14.83 -15.61
CA ASN A 106 13.36 16.10 -14.92
C ASN A 106 12.13 16.92 -15.32
N THR A 107 11.23 17.07 -14.42
CA THR A 107 10.03 17.83 -14.69
C THR A 107 10.02 19.03 -13.77
N ILE A 108 9.29 20.13 -13.91
CA ILE A 108 7.92 19.79 -14.17
C ILE A 108 7.08 20.97 -13.76
N ASP A 109 6.07 21.17 -14.53
CA ASP A 109 4.96 22.00 -14.15
C ASP A 109 4.33 21.50 -12.85
N ILE A 110 4.02 22.40 -11.94
CA ILE A 110 3.44 22.09 -10.62
C ILE A 110 2.04 21.47 -10.73
N ASP A 111 1.31 21.77 -11.80
CA ASP A 111 -0.01 21.21 -12.04
C ASP A 111 0.08 19.75 -12.50
N GLU A 112 1.12 19.39 -13.26
CA GLU A 112 1.40 17.99 -13.62
C GLU A 112 1.77 17.15 -12.38
N ILE A 113 2.56 17.71 -11.46
CA ILE A 113 2.88 17.04 -10.17
C ILE A 113 1.60 16.80 -9.37
N ARG A 114 0.73 17.80 -9.26
CA ARG A 114 -0.54 17.67 -8.55
C ARG A 114 -1.44 16.60 -9.13
N GLU A 115 -1.52 16.52 -10.47
CA GLU A 115 -2.28 15.47 -11.14
C GLU A 115 -1.69 14.08 -10.89
N LEU A 116 -0.36 13.96 -10.86
CA LEU A 116 0.30 12.70 -10.53
C LEU A 116 0.07 12.27 -9.08
N GLU A 117 0.00 13.22 -8.14
CA GLU A 117 -0.25 12.94 -6.72
C GLU A 117 -1.74 12.71 -6.41
N ALA A 118 -2.62 13.57 -6.93
CA ALA A 118 -4.04 13.57 -6.62
C ALA A 118 -4.88 12.76 -7.62
N GLY A 119 -4.31 12.34 -8.73
CA GLY A 119 -4.95 11.53 -9.75
C GLY A 119 -5.39 10.15 -9.24
N PRO A 120 -5.99 9.30 -10.07
CA PRO A 120 -6.56 8.02 -9.66
C PRO A 120 -5.48 7.00 -9.28
N ASN A 121 -4.74 7.28 -8.22
CA ASN A 121 -3.70 6.43 -7.67
C ASN A 121 -4.33 5.41 -6.71
N ARG A 122 -4.29 4.15 -7.09
CA ARG A 122 -4.74 3.02 -6.25
C ARG A 122 -3.53 2.24 -5.77
N CYS A 123 -2.93 2.70 -4.69
CA CYS A 123 -1.76 2.08 -4.09
C CYS A 123 -2.10 0.89 -3.18
N ALA A 124 -3.36 0.75 -2.79
CA ALA A 124 -3.86 -0.31 -1.93
C ALA A 124 -4.66 -1.36 -2.72
N LEU A 125 -4.67 -2.58 -2.22
CA LEU A 125 -5.61 -3.63 -2.64
C LEU A 125 -6.95 -3.39 -1.93
N ASN A 126 -8.02 -3.41 -2.66
CA ASN A 126 -9.38 -3.31 -2.13
C ASN A 126 -9.95 -4.70 -1.89
#